data_307a562c3515548709d32bb70147a3fe
#
_entry.id   307a562c3515548709d32bb70147a3fe
#
_cell.length_a   1.000
_cell.length_b   1.000
_cell.length_c   1.000
_cell.angle_alpha   90.00
_cell.angle_beta   90.00
_cell.angle_gamma   90.00
#
_symmetry.space_group_name_H-M   'P 1'
#
loop_
_entity.id
_entity.type
_entity.pdbx_description
1 polymer ?
#
loop_
_entity_poly.entity_id
_entity_poly.type
_entity_poly.pdbx_seq_one_letter_code
_entity_poly.pdbx_strand_id
1 'polypeptide(L)'
;YQDGTPVECVISPCTIGSGAEAAKCNDYFSTQNVCATLAVTPCWCYGSETMDLNSDTVKAVWGFNGTERPGAVYLAAVMAAFAQRGLPAFSMYGHDVQDIDDNTVPEDVAEKMIRWAKGAVAVGQMKNKAYVNLGSVAMGIAGSYCDMSFMQKYLGIRAEFVDLTEILRRITLGIYDKDEYEKAYKWIKENCKEGFDKNAGKNLPDIITKSKVVPADKDWEFITKFTLIVNDILYGNPKLAELGWHEEALGKNAIVGGFQGQRHWTDWLPNADFTEAIMASSFNWNGKKMPTPFATENDTLNGISMLLATLVTGKAPAFHDVRTYWSPDAVKRVTGKELTGKAANGIIHLINSGATALDCTGAAKDENGNGTQKEWWNMTDEDIQNCIDATDWCRADYEYFRGGGFSSHFRTKAEMPVTMLRVNIVEGIGPVIQIAEGYTCNLDDDIHNKLDKRTDPTWPTTWFAPILTGKGAFTDVYSVMANWGANHGVTIGGHVGADLITLCSMLRLSLIHL
;
A
#
# COMPACT_ATOMS: atom_id res chain seq x y z
N TYR A 1 -11.04 -5.88 12.83
CA TYR A 1 -10.78 -5.32 11.53
C TYR A 1 -9.99 -4.03 11.68
N GLN A 2 -9.48 -3.44 10.58
CA GLN A 2 -8.54 -2.30 10.58
C GLN A 2 -9.02 -1.07 11.38
N ASP A 3 -10.30 -0.84 11.48
CA ASP A 3 -10.92 0.20 12.32
C ASP A 3 -11.43 -0.31 13.67
N GLY A 4 -11.09 -1.55 14.01
CA GLY A 4 -11.60 -2.24 15.20
C GLY A 4 -12.96 -2.92 15.00
N THR A 5 -13.57 -2.78 13.81
CA THR A 5 -14.83 -3.46 13.49
C THR A 5 -14.57 -4.96 13.33
N PRO A 6 -15.26 -5.87 14.02
CA PRO A 6 -15.07 -7.30 13.85
C PRO A 6 -15.49 -7.72 12.45
N VAL A 7 -14.76 -8.69 11.87
CA VAL A 7 -15.23 -9.39 10.68
C VAL A 7 -16.38 -10.32 11.10
N GLU A 8 -17.56 -10.06 10.57
CA GLU A 8 -18.74 -10.84 10.89
C GLU A 8 -18.87 -12.04 9.98
N CYS A 9 -19.05 -13.22 10.56
CA CYS A 9 -19.32 -14.47 9.85
C CYS A 9 -20.83 -14.75 9.86
N VAL A 10 -21.47 -14.58 8.72
CA VAL A 10 -22.90 -14.86 8.56
C VAL A 10 -23.07 -16.32 8.14
N ILE A 11 -23.78 -17.09 8.94
CA ILE A 11 -24.02 -18.51 8.67
C ILE A 11 -25.37 -18.68 7.95
N SER A 12 -25.41 -19.53 6.91
CA SER A 12 -26.65 -19.88 6.23
C SER A 12 -27.72 -20.38 7.23
N PRO A 13 -28.98 -19.94 7.08
CA PRO A 13 -30.05 -20.34 7.99
C PRO A 13 -30.42 -21.83 7.88
N CYS A 14 -29.88 -22.52 6.89
CA CYS A 14 -30.11 -23.95 6.65
C CYS A 14 -28.92 -24.58 5.92
N THR A 15 -28.78 -25.89 6.02
CA THR A 15 -27.93 -26.66 5.11
C THR A 15 -28.57 -26.65 3.71
N ILE A 16 -27.70 -26.66 2.68
CA ILE A 16 -28.15 -26.53 1.28
C ILE A 16 -28.08 -27.92 0.62
N GLY A 17 -29.23 -28.52 0.35
CA GLY A 17 -29.36 -29.79 -0.37
C GLY A 17 -30.24 -29.68 -1.59
N SER A 18 -30.86 -28.50 -1.85
CA SER A 18 -31.76 -28.27 -2.97
C SER A 18 -31.80 -26.82 -3.39
N GLY A 19 -32.35 -26.52 -4.56
CA GLY A 19 -32.49 -25.15 -5.07
C GLY A 19 -33.36 -24.25 -4.19
N ALA A 20 -34.33 -24.79 -3.45
CA ALA A 20 -35.13 -23.99 -2.52
C ALA A 20 -34.33 -23.48 -1.31
N GLU A 21 -33.43 -24.29 -0.78
CA GLU A 21 -32.55 -23.93 0.31
C GLU A 21 -31.45 -22.96 -0.15
N ALA A 22 -30.93 -23.19 -1.36
CA ALA A 22 -29.99 -22.27 -1.99
C ALA A 22 -30.62 -20.88 -2.16
N ALA A 23 -31.88 -20.79 -2.61
CA ALA A 23 -32.59 -19.52 -2.73
C ALA A 23 -32.73 -18.81 -1.37
N LYS A 24 -33.15 -19.54 -0.32
CA LYS A 24 -33.25 -18.98 1.04
C LYS A 24 -31.89 -18.44 1.55
N CYS A 25 -30.81 -19.17 1.30
CA CYS A 25 -29.49 -18.74 1.67
C CYS A 25 -29.09 -17.45 0.93
N ASN A 26 -29.31 -17.41 -0.38
CA ASN A 26 -29.03 -16.25 -1.22
C ASN A 26 -29.83 -15.02 -0.78
N ASP A 27 -31.13 -15.17 -0.55
CA ASP A 27 -31.97 -14.07 -0.06
C ASP A 27 -31.49 -13.56 1.30
N TYR A 28 -31.15 -14.45 2.21
CA TYR A 28 -30.62 -14.08 3.51
C TYR A 28 -29.27 -13.33 3.39
N PHE A 29 -28.31 -13.87 2.64
CA PHE A 29 -27.01 -13.26 2.47
C PHE A 29 -27.08 -11.90 1.77
N SER A 30 -28.03 -11.70 0.86
CA SER A 30 -28.25 -10.40 0.21
C SER A 30 -28.66 -9.31 1.20
N THR A 31 -29.46 -9.66 2.23
CA THR A 31 -29.87 -8.72 3.30
C THR A 31 -28.74 -8.40 4.27
N GLN A 32 -27.72 -9.26 4.36
CA GLN A 32 -26.56 -9.10 5.25
C GLN A 32 -25.39 -8.40 4.57
N ASN A 33 -25.52 -8.00 3.31
CA ASN A 33 -24.45 -7.36 2.53
C ASN A 33 -23.13 -8.16 2.54
N VAL A 34 -23.22 -9.48 2.38
CA VAL A 34 -22.07 -10.40 2.39
C VAL A 34 -21.15 -10.09 1.21
N CYS A 35 -19.86 -9.93 1.46
CA CYS A 35 -18.85 -9.67 0.42
C CYS A 35 -18.13 -10.94 -0.06
N ALA A 36 -18.22 -12.03 0.69
CA ALA A 36 -17.56 -13.29 0.36
C ALA A 36 -18.37 -14.49 0.88
N THR A 37 -18.27 -15.62 0.19
CA THR A 37 -18.95 -16.86 0.56
C THR A 37 -17.97 -18.02 0.62
N LEU A 38 -18.10 -18.86 1.66
CA LEU A 38 -17.38 -20.11 1.82
C LEU A 38 -18.39 -21.26 1.88
N ALA A 39 -18.39 -22.11 0.88
CA ALA A 39 -19.13 -23.38 0.89
C ALA A 39 -18.26 -24.48 1.50
N VAL A 40 -18.80 -25.16 2.51
CA VAL A 40 -18.12 -26.28 3.17
C VAL A 40 -18.90 -27.55 2.86
N THR A 41 -18.25 -28.56 2.26
CA THR A 41 -18.92 -29.78 1.89
C THR A 41 -18.11 -31.03 2.28
N PRO A 42 -18.68 -31.87 3.18
CA PRO A 42 -18.04 -33.13 3.52
C PRO A 42 -18.39 -34.23 2.49
N CYS A 43 -19.36 -34.01 1.61
CA CYS A 43 -19.86 -35.04 0.71
C CYS A 43 -20.32 -34.45 -0.63
N TRP A 44 -20.69 -35.33 -1.56
CA TRP A 44 -21.32 -34.92 -2.81
C TRP A 44 -22.68 -34.26 -2.54
N CYS A 45 -22.93 -33.15 -3.20
CA CYS A 45 -24.22 -32.48 -3.32
C CYS A 45 -24.43 -31.99 -4.75
N TYR A 46 -25.64 -31.48 -5.05
CA TYR A 46 -25.92 -30.95 -6.38
C TYR A 46 -25.25 -29.62 -6.60
N GLY A 47 -24.27 -29.59 -7.51
CA GLY A 47 -23.36 -28.43 -7.67
C GLY A 47 -24.06 -27.15 -8.08
N SER A 48 -25.07 -27.23 -8.95
CA SER A 48 -25.79 -26.05 -9.43
C SER A 48 -26.58 -25.32 -8.35
N GLU A 49 -27.10 -26.04 -7.38
CA GLU A 49 -27.87 -25.47 -6.28
C GLU A 49 -26.99 -24.82 -5.21
N THR A 50 -25.78 -25.33 -5.01
CA THR A 50 -24.91 -24.91 -3.92
C THR A 50 -23.89 -23.86 -4.34
N MET A 51 -23.83 -23.53 -5.63
CA MET A 51 -22.92 -22.49 -6.13
C MET A 51 -23.45 -21.08 -5.84
N ASP A 52 -22.62 -20.24 -5.28
CA ASP A 52 -22.86 -18.80 -5.28
C ASP A 52 -22.60 -18.22 -6.68
N LEU A 53 -23.66 -17.83 -7.36
CA LEU A 53 -23.60 -17.26 -8.71
C LEU A 53 -23.52 -15.72 -8.73
N ASN A 54 -23.51 -15.06 -7.56
CA ASN A 54 -23.36 -13.60 -7.49
C ASN A 54 -21.95 -13.19 -7.95
N SER A 55 -21.87 -12.36 -8.99
CA SER A 55 -20.58 -11.88 -9.51
C SER A 55 -19.82 -10.96 -8.56
N ASP A 56 -20.52 -10.37 -7.57
CA ASP A 56 -19.98 -9.35 -6.67
C ASP A 56 -19.44 -9.91 -5.36
N THR A 57 -19.49 -11.23 -5.16
CA THR A 57 -18.94 -11.90 -3.99
C THR A 57 -17.68 -12.70 -4.35
N VAL A 58 -16.72 -12.72 -3.44
CA VAL A 58 -15.54 -13.62 -3.51
C VAL A 58 -15.95 -15.01 -3.01
N LYS A 59 -15.55 -16.05 -3.72
CA LYS A 59 -16.01 -17.42 -3.47
C LYS A 59 -14.88 -18.34 -3.06
N ALA A 60 -15.17 -19.21 -2.09
CA ALA A 60 -14.32 -20.35 -1.79
C ALA A 60 -15.17 -21.61 -1.56
N VAL A 61 -14.57 -22.75 -1.80
CA VAL A 61 -15.17 -24.05 -1.53
C VAL A 61 -14.15 -24.93 -0.81
N TRP A 62 -14.51 -25.42 0.35
CA TRP A 62 -13.76 -26.45 1.05
C TRP A 62 -14.44 -27.80 0.86
N GLY A 63 -13.85 -28.68 0.07
CA GLY A 63 -14.25 -30.06 -0.10
C GLY A 63 -13.37 -30.98 0.75
N PHE A 64 -13.98 -31.80 1.58
CA PHE A 64 -13.25 -32.72 2.44
C PHE A 64 -12.49 -33.77 1.61
N ASN A 65 -11.26 -34.02 1.98
CA ASN A 65 -10.46 -35.14 1.47
C ASN A 65 -10.85 -36.42 2.21
N GLY A 66 -12.04 -36.95 1.90
CA GLY A 66 -12.58 -38.15 2.54
C GLY A 66 -12.87 -39.26 1.50
N THR A 67 -12.81 -40.50 1.93
CA THR A 67 -13.02 -41.68 1.06
C THR A 67 -14.49 -42.08 0.95
N GLU A 68 -15.22 -42.03 2.06
CA GLU A 68 -16.63 -42.43 2.14
C GLU A 68 -17.58 -41.33 1.65
N ARG A 69 -17.17 -40.11 1.71
CA ARG A 69 -17.90 -38.91 1.34
C ARG A 69 -17.11 -38.09 0.34
N PRO A 70 -17.52 -38.04 -0.93
CA PRO A 70 -16.67 -37.45 -1.97
C PRO A 70 -16.77 -35.91 -2.03
N GLY A 71 -16.43 -35.24 -0.95
CA GLY A 71 -16.36 -33.78 -0.90
C GLY A 71 -15.35 -33.20 -1.89
N ALA A 72 -14.23 -33.88 -2.11
CA ALA A 72 -13.24 -33.51 -3.11
C ALA A 72 -13.77 -33.61 -4.55
N VAL A 73 -14.63 -34.61 -4.84
CA VAL A 73 -15.26 -34.74 -6.16
C VAL A 73 -16.24 -33.61 -6.42
N TYR A 74 -17.01 -33.23 -5.42
CA TYR A 74 -17.87 -32.05 -5.48
C TYR A 74 -17.05 -30.78 -5.72
N LEU A 75 -16.00 -30.57 -4.93
CA LEU A 75 -15.09 -29.43 -5.07
C LEU A 75 -14.59 -29.29 -6.52
N ALA A 76 -14.06 -30.37 -7.10
CA ALA A 76 -13.56 -30.36 -8.46
C ALA A 76 -14.64 -29.98 -9.49
N ALA A 77 -15.87 -30.52 -9.33
CA ALA A 77 -16.99 -30.24 -10.21
C ALA A 77 -17.42 -28.76 -10.16
N VAL A 78 -17.56 -28.18 -8.97
CA VAL A 78 -17.99 -26.78 -8.85
C VAL A 78 -16.89 -25.80 -9.23
N MET A 79 -15.64 -26.12 -8.98
CA MET A 79 -14.51 -25.29 -9.45
C MET A 79 -14.48 -25.20 -10.99
N ALA A 80 -14.70 -26.33 -11.68
CA ALA A 80 -14.83 -26.32 -13.14
C ALA A 80 -16.05 -25.50 -13.60
N ALA A 81 -17.18 -25.60 -12.90
CA ALA A 81 -18.38 -24.82 -13.22
C ALA A 81 -18.21 -23.31 -12.98
N PHE A 82 -17.52 -22.90 -11.94
CA PHE A 82 -17.14 -21.50 -11.72
C PHE A 82 -16.22 -20.97 -12.84
N ALA A 83 -15.22 -21.76 -13.23
CA ALA A 83 -14.31 -21.41 -14.32
C ALA A 83 -15.05 -21.22 -15.65
N GLN A 84 -15.99 -22.09 -16.00
CA GLN A 84 -16.84 -21.97 -17.19
C GLN A 84 -17.68 -20.69 -17.21
N ARG A 85 -18.03 -20.15 -16.05
CA ARG A 85 -18.81 -18.91 -15.90
C ARG A 85 -17.95 -17.67 -15.76
N GLY A 86 -16.61 -17.80 -15.75
CA GLY A 86 -15.72 -16.70 -15.50
C GLY A 86 -15.83 -16.11 -14.10
N LEU A 87 -16.31 -16.91 -13.13
CA LEU A 87 -16.42 -16.53 -11.71
C LEU A 87 -15.20 -17.04 -10.95
N PRO A 88 -14.31 -16.19 -10.45
CA PRO A 88 -13.19 -16.63 -9.63
C PRO A 88 -13.65 -17.31 -8.36
N ALA A 89 -13.11 -18.48 -8.06
CA ALA A 89 -13.39 -19.21 -6.84
C ALA A 89 -12.10 -19.88 -6.33
N PHE A 90 -11.99 -20.08 -5.02
CA PHE A 90 -10.84 -20.67 -4.36
C PHE A 90 -11.16 -22.08 -3.88
N SER A 91 -10.31 -23.04 -4.26
CA SER A 91 -10.39 -24.40 -3.76
C SER A 91 -9.63 -24.53 -2.44
N MET A 92 -10.28 -25.17 -1.47
CA MET A 92 -9.64 -25.59 -0.23
C MET A 92 -9.75 -27.10 -0.12
N TYR A 93 -8.61 -27.75 0.03
CA TYR A 93 -8.48 -29.18 0.02
C TYR A 93 -7.36 -29.57 0.98
N GLY A 94 -7.65 -30.46 1.91
CA GLY A 94 -6.71 -30.93 2.91
C GLY A 94 -5.68 -31.90 2.32
N HIS A 95 -4.44 -31.83 2.79
CA HIS A 95 -3.35 -32.68 2.33
C HIS A 95 -3.60 -34.16 2.67
N ASP A 96 -4.08 -34.41 3.90
CA ASP A 96 -4.32 -35.76 4.38
C ASP A 96 -5.82 -36.14 4.31
N VAL A 97 -6.07 -37.44 4.25
CA VAL A 97 -7.44 -38.00 4.29
C VAL A 97 -8.05 -37.75 5.66
N GLN A 98 -9.29 -37.25 5.66
CA GLN A 98 -10.12 -37.13 6.86
C GLN A 98 -11.00 -38.37 6.99
N ASP A 99 -10.93 -39.04 8.12
CA ASP A 99 -11.81 -40.16 8.43
C ASP A 99 -13.27 -39.69 8.59
N ILE A 100 -14.21 -40.61 8.47
CA ILE A 100 -15.66 -40.30 8.45
C ILE A 100 -16.12 -39.54 9.71
N ASP A 101 -15.49 -39.82 10.85
CA ASP A 101 -15.82 -39.22 12.15
C ASP A 101 -14.95 -37.96 12.47
N ASP A 102 -13.96 -37.64 11.62
CA ASP A 102 -13.16 -36.45 11.78
C ASP A 102 -13.96 -35.20 11.33
N ASN A 103 -14.23 -34.32 12.27
CA ASN A 103 -14.89 -33.03 12.06
C ASN A 103 -13.98 -31.83 12.36
N THR A 104 -12.68 -32.05 12.45
CA THR A 104 -11.70 -30.99 12.67
C THR A 104 -11.42 -30.22 11.39
N VAL A 105 -10.83 -29.04 11.51
CA VAL A 105 -10.28 -28.28 10.38
C VAL A 105 -8.79 -28.60 10.31
N PRO A 106 -8.30 -29.27 9.25
CA PRO A 106 -6.87 -29.51 9.07
C PRO A 106 -6.08 -28.21 9.05
N GLU A 107 -4.85 -28.22 9.59
CA GLU A 107 -4.02 -27.02 9.73
C GLU A 107 -3.76 -26.32 8.38
N ASP A 108 -3.43 -27.09 7.35
CA ASP A 108 -3.21 -26.56 5.99
C ASP A 108 -4.49 -25.96 5.36
N VAL A 109 -5.67 -26.46 5.72
CA VAL A 109 -6.95 -25.88 5.31
C VAL A 109 -7.21 -24.58 6.09
N ALA A 110 -6.94 -24.56 7.39
CA ALA A 110 -7.07 -23.36 8.22
C ALA A 110 -6.19 -22.22 7.69
N GLU A 111 -4.94 -22.51 7.33
CA GLU A 111 -4.04 -21.52 6.69
C GLU A 111 -4.62 -20.97 5.38
N LYS A 112 -5.14 -21.85 4.51
CA LYS A 112 -5.79 -21.45 3.25
C LYS A 112 -7.02 -20.57 3.50
N MET A 113 -7.84 -20.92 4.52
CA MET A 113 -9.01 -20.12 4.92
C MET A 113 -8.62 -18.73 5.40
N ILE A 114 -7.60 -18.63 6.27
CA ILE A 114 -7.12 -17.34 6.79
C ILE A 114 -6.60 -16.46 5.64
N ARG A 115 -5.79 -17.05 4.75
CA ARG A 115 -5.26 -16.31 3.59
C ARG A 115 -6.37 -15.83 2.66
N TRP A 116 -7.34 -16.69 2.37
CA TRP A 116 -8.51 -16.33 1.58
C TRP A 116 -9.34 -15.24 2.28
N ALA A 117 -9.60 -15.36 3.58
CA ALA A 117 -10.38 -14.40 4.34
C ALA A 117 -9.74 -13.01 4.33
N LYS A 118 -8.41 -12.91 4.51
CA LYS A 118 -7.68 -11.63 4.38
C LYS A 118 -7.92 -10.97 3.03
N GLY A 119 -7.79 -11.73 1.93
CA GLY A 119 -8.04 -11.21 0.59
C GLY A 119 -9.50 -10.82 0.38
N ALA A 120 -10.45 -11.64 0.83
CA ALA A 120 -11.88 -11.38 0.70
C ALA A 120 -12.30 -10.11 1.46
N VAL A 121 -11.76 -9.92 2.65
CA VAL A 121 -11.95 -8.71 3.46
C VAL A 121 -11.37 -7.48 2.74
N ALA A 122 -10.17 -7.59 2.15
CA ALA A 122 -9.58 -6.52 1.38
C ALA A 122 -10.45 -6.11 0.18
N VAL A 123 -11.02 -7.08 -0.55
CA VAL A 123 -11.99 -6.82 -1.63
C VAL A 123 -13.24 -6.11 -1.12
N GLY A 124 -13.78 -6.57 0.01
CA GLY A 124 -14.96 -5.95 0.63
C GLY A 124 -14.73 -4.48 1.02
N GLN A 125 -13.53 -4.14 1.48
CA GLN A 125 -13.16 -2.78 1.85
C GLN A 125 -13.05 -1.82 0.68
N MET A 126 -12.62 -2.30 -0.47
CA MET A 126 -12.51 -1.47 -1.67
C MET A 126 -13.89 -1.13 -2.26
N LYS A 127 -14.90 -1.95 -2.01
CA LYS A 127 -16.23 -1.79 -2.62
C LYS A 127 -16.81 -0.39 -2.33
N ASN A 128 -17.16 0.34 -3.40
CA ASN A 128 -17.73 1.70 -3.36
C ASN A 128 -16.80 2.79 -2.79
N LYS A 129 -15.53 2.50 -2.57
CA LYS A 129 -14.53 3.50 -2.20
C LYS A 129 -14.02 4.27 -3.41
N ALA A 130 -13.12 5.22 -3.18
CA ALA A 130 -12.53 6.01 -4.23
C ALA A 130 -11.00 6.05 -4.15
N TYR A 131 -10.37 6.20 -5.31
CA TYR A 131 -9.03 6.76 -5.48
C TYR A 131 -9.19 8.24 -5.77
N VAL A 132 -8.60 9.11 -4.98
CA VAL A 132 -8.62 10.55 -5.21
C VAL A 132 -7.34 11.01 -5.89
N ASN A 133 -7.48 11.52 -7.11
CA ASN A 133 -6.41 12.13 -7.87
C ASN A 133 -6.39 13.63 -7.59
N LEU A 134 -5.34 14.13 -6.90
CA LEU A 134 -5.08 15.54 -6.73
C LEU A 134 -4.16 16.01 -7.87
N GLY A 135 -4.76 16.61 -8.88
CA GLY A 135 -4.09 16.95 -10.15
C GLY A 135 -4.03 15.79 -11.12
N SER A 136 -2.97 15.74 -11.92
CA SER A 136 -2.72 14.73 -12.94
C SER A 136 -1.47 13.88 -12.58
N VAL A 137 -0.88 13.20 -13.55
CA VAL A 137 0.41 12.52 -13.42
C VAL A 137 1.56 13.52 -13.54
N ALA A 138 2.56 13.39 -12.67
CA ALA A 138 3.74 14.26 -12.69
C ALA A 138 4.62 14.02 -13.94
N MET A 139 5.26 15.08 -14.42
CA MET A 139 6.35 15.05 -15.40
C MET A 139 6.16 14.12 -16.62
N GLY A 140 4.92 13.74 -16.95
CA GLY A 140 4.65 12.85 -18.07
C GLY A 140 5.12 11.40 -17.88
N ILE A 141 5.14 10.90 -16.64
CA ILE A 141 5.49 9.52 -16.32
C ILE A 141 4.42 8.58 -16.89
N ALA A 142 4.60 8.17 -18.14
CA ALA A 142 3.58 7.48 -18.93
C ALA A 142 3.14 6.13 -18.33
N GLY A 143 4.03 5.41 -17.66
CA GLY A 143 3.75 4.13 -17.00
C GLY A 143 2.95 4.24 -15.71
N SER A 144 2.63 5.46 -15.26
CA SER A 144 1.86 5.73 -14.04
C SER A 144 0.37 5.95 -14.29
N TYR A 145 -0.03 6.17 -15.54
CA TYR A 145 -1.41 6.42 -15.88
C TYR A 145 -2.27 5.16 -15.69
N CYS A 146 -3.38 5.34 -15.00
CA CYS A 146 -4.36 4.29 -14.77
C CYS A 146 -5.73 4.71 -15.32
N ASP A 147 -6.28 3.90 -16.23
CA ASP A 147 -7.62 4.11 -16.75
C ASP A 147 -8.67 3.92 -15.63
N MET A 148 -9.66 4.81 -15.58
CA MET A 148 -10.78 4.73 -14.63
C MET A 148 -11.55 3.41 -14.76
N SER A 149 -11.66 2.87 -15.97
CA SER A 149 -12.36 1.60 -16.20
C SER A 149 -11.66 0.43 -15.51
N PHE A 150 -10.33 0.47 -15.40
CA PHE A 150 -9.57 -0.50 -14.61
C PHE A 150 -9.95 -0.46 -13.14
N MET A 151 -9.99 0.73 -12.53
CA MET A 151 -10.33 0.88 -11.12
C MET A 151 -11.73 0.34 -10.82
N GLN A 152 -12.70 0.65 -11.65
CA GLN A 152 -14.07 0.16 -11.48
C GLN A 152 -14.20 -1.34 -11.73
N LYS A 153 -13.64 -1.82 -12.84
CA LYS A 153 -13.83 -3.21 -13.29
C LYS A 153 -13.11 -4.22 -12.43
N TYR A 154 -11.90 -3.91 -11.96
CA TYR A 154 -11.06 -4.86 -11.24
C TYR A 154 -11.06 -4.63 -9.73
N LEU A 155 -11.16 -3.40 -9.28
CA LEU A 155 -11.04 -3.05 -7.86
C LEU A 155 -12.37 -2.64 -7.22
N GLY A 156 -13.39 -2.33 -8.01
CA GLY A 156 -14.69 -1.85 -7.49
C GLY A 156 -14.63 -0.45 -6.86
N ILE A 157 -13.58 0.33 -7.16
CA ILE A 157 -13.40 1.71 -6.67
C ILE A 157 -13.66 2.73 -7.78
N ARG A 158 -14.05 3.95 -7.38
CA ARG A 158 -14.21 5.09 -8.29
C ARG A 158 -12.90 5.86 -8.40
N ALA A 159 -12.64 6.46 -9.56
CA ALA A 159 -11.62 7.48 -9.71
C ALA A 159 -12.27 8.86 -9.58
N GLU A 160 -11.84 9.61 -8.57
CA GLU A 160 -12.27 11.00 -8.34
C GLU A 160 -11.12 11.93 -8.67
N PHE A 161 -11.41 13.05 -9.33
CA PHE A 161 -10.40 14.04 -9.71
C PHE A 161 -10.69 15.36 -9.03
N VAL A 162 -9.66 15.96 -8.45
CA VAL A 162 -9.74 17.27 -7.81
C VAL A 162 -8.65 18.16 -8.39
N ASP A 163 -9.05 19.31 -8.92
CA ASP A 163 -8.12 20.31 -9.41
C ASP A 163 -7.32 20.91 -8.24
N LEU A 164 -6.02 21.11 -8.44
CA LEU A 164 -5.13 21.65 -7.40
C LEU A 164 -5.52 23.07 -6.94
N THR A 165 -6.25 23.81 -7.77
CA THR A 165 -6.78 25.13 -7.39
C THR A 165 -7.78 25.06 -6.25
N GLU A 166 -8.46 23.93 -6.04
CA GLU A 166 -9.35 23.72 -4.91
C GLU A 166 -8.60 23.77 -3.58
N ILE A 167 -7.43 23.17 -3.53
CA ILE A 167 -6.57 23.23 -2.34
C ILE A 167 -6.16 24.68 -2.06
N LEU A 168 -5.73 25.40 -3.09
CA LEU A 168 -5.35 26.81 -2.95
C LEU A 168 -6.53 27.70 -2.53
N ARG A 169 -7.72 27.45 -3.07
CA ARG A 169 -8.95 28.12 -2.68
C ARG A 169 -9.23 27.92 -1.19
N ARG A 170 -9.17 26.67 -0.71
CA ARG A 170 -9.39 26.36 0.70
C ARG A 170 -8.32 27.00 1.60
N ILE A 171 -7.05 26.95 1.23
CA ILE A 171 -5.98 27.63 1.98
C ILE A 171 -6.24 29.13 2.05
N THR A 172 -6.55 29.78 0.91
CA THR A 172 -6.73 31.23 0.78
C THR A 172 -7.93 31.72 1.58
N LEU A 173 -9.04 30.98 1.54
CA LEU A 173 -10.27 31.34 2.24
C LEU A 173 -10.32 30.83 3.68
N GLY A 174 -9.32 30.05 4.10
CA GLY A 174 -9.22 29.49 5.44
C GLY A 174 -10.25 28.40 5.72
N ILE A 175 -10.60 27.60 4.69
CA ILE A 175 -11.56 26.49 4.77
C ILE A 175 -10.85 25.24 5.28
N TYR A 176 -10.69 25.16 6.57
CA TYR A 176 -10.16 24.03 7.33
C TYR A 176 -10.51 24.22 8.81
N ASP A 177 -10.53 23.14 9.59
CA ASP A 177 -10.75 23.20 11.03
C ASP A 177 -9.55 23.86 11.72
N LYS A 178 -9.80 24.98 12.41
CA LYS A 178 -8.78 25.78 13.09
C LYS A 178 -8.26 25.09 14.35
N ASP A 179 -9.11 24.39 15.08
CA ASP A 179 -8.72 23.69 16.30
C ASP A 179 -7.83 22.49 15.95
N GLU A 180 -8.20 21.77 14.88
CA GLU A 180 -7.38 20.68 14.37
C GLU A 180 -6.04 21.19 13.79
N TYR A 181 -6.04 22.38 13.18
CA TYR A 181 -4.81 23.02 12.70
C TYR A 181 -3.85 23.31 13.86
N GLU A 182 -4.31 23.93 14.93
CA GLU A 182 -3.45 24.24 16.09
C GLU A 182 -2.89 22.96 16.72
N LYS A 183 -3.68 21.90 16.82
CA LYS A 183 -3.25 20.60 17.32
C LYS A 183 -2.17 19.98 16.43
N ALA A 184 -2.42 19.92 15.12
CA ALA A 184 -1.50 19.35 14.13
C ALA A 184 -0.19 20.15 14.08
N TYR A 185 -0.27 21.48 14.03
CA TYR A 185 0.90 22.34 13.96
C TYR A 185 1.76 22.25 15.22
N LYS A 186 1.12 22.21 16.40
CA LYS A 186 1.83 21.97 17.66
C LYS A 186 2.57 20.64 17.64
N TRP A 187 1.90 19.57 17.25
CA TRP A 187 2.51 18.24 17.16
C TRP A 187 3.70 18.24 16.19
N ILE A 188 3.57 18.88 15.02
CA ILE A 188 4.66 19.02 14.05
C ILE A 188 5.87 19.71 14.70
N LYS A 189 5.65 20.81 15.42
CA LYS A 189 6.75 21.56 16.08
C LYS A 189 7.43 20.76 17.19
N GLU A 190 6.72 19.83 17.82
CA GLU A 190 7.25 19.00 18.90
C GLU A 190 7.93 17.72 18.37
N ASN A 191 7.48 17.17 17.23
CA ASN A 191 7.85 15.84 16.77
C ASN A 191 8.58 15.80 15.42
N CYS A 192 8.52 16.86 14.61
CA CYS A 192 9.19 16.90 13.32
C CYS A 192 10.52 17.65 13.43
N LYS A 193 11.57 16.93 13.83
CA LYS A 193 12.90 17.49 13.93
C LYS A 193 13.45 17.84 12.55
N GLU A 194 13.78 19.12 12.33
CA GLU A 194 14.43 19.54 11.09
C GLU A 194 15.85 18.97 11.00
N GLY A 195 16.12 18.32 9.86
CA GLY A 195 17.38 17.69 9.56
C GLY A 195 18.32 18.59 8.73
N PHE A 196 19.12 17.95 7.91
CA PHE A 196 20.08 18.62 7.04
C PHE A 196 19.38 19.55 6.03
N ASP A 197 19.86 20.80 5.93
CA ASP A 197 19.44 21.76 4.91
C ASP A 197 20.48 21.86 3.79
N LYS A 198 20.19 21.25 2.66
CA LYS A 198 21.04 21.26 1.47
C LYS A 198 21.19 22.67 0.85
N ASN A 199 20.30 23.60 1.16
CA ASN A 199 20.32 24.97 0.66
C ASN A 199 21.21 25.91 1.50
N ALA A 200 21.59 25.50 2.71
CA ALA A 200 22.35 26.34 3.64
C ALA A 200 23.66 26.80 3.02
N GLY A 201 23.88 28.12 3.01
CA GLY A 201 25.09 28.72 2.46
C GLY A 201 25.19 28.78 0.94
N LYS A 202 24.17 28.33 0.20
CA LYS A 202 24.11 28.45 -1.25
C LYS A 202 23.62 29.83 -1.69
N ASN A 203 24.28 30.42 -2.69
CA ASN A 203 23.74 31.55 -3.45
C ASN A 203 22.78 31.03 -4.50
N LEU A 204 21.49 31.02 -4.20
CA LEU A 204 20.46 30.56 -5.13
C LEU A 204 20.26 31.56 -6.28
N PRO A 205 20.12 31.13 -7.53
CA PRO A 205 19.77 31.99 -8.65
C PRO A 205 18.49 32.79 -8.38
N ASP A 206 18.41 34.03 -8.88
CA ASP A 206 17.24 34.91 -8.74
C ASP A 206 15.93 34.26 -9.17
N ILE A 207 15.99 33.40 -10.19
CA ILE A 207 14.80 32.71 -10.68
C ILE A 207 14.19 31.80 -9.61
N ILE A 208 15.01 31.15 -8.80
CA ILE A 208 14.55 30.26 -7.71
C ILE A 208 13.94 31.10 -6.59
N THR A 209 14.64 32.15 -6.16
CA THR A 209 14.14 33.05 -5.08
C THR A 209 12.86 33.77 -5.45
N LYS A 210 12.66 34.10 -6.74
CA LYS A 210 11.42 34.72 -7.25
C LYS A 210 10.26 33.73 -7.43
N SER A 211 10.55 32.45 -7.59
CA SER A 211 9.52 31.41 -7.76
C SER A 211 8.83 31.03 -6.46
N LYS A 212 9.56 31.11 -5.33
CA LYS A 212 9.02 30.75 -4.01
C LYS A 212 8.08 31.85 -3.49
N VAL A 213 6.79 31.53 -3.36
CA VAL A 213 5.76 32.48 -2.88
C VAL A 213 5.44 32.32 -1.39
N VAL A 214 5.73 31.16 -0.81
CA VAL A 214 5.61 30.94 0.62
C VAL A 214 6.99 31.17 1.24
N PRO A 215 7.17 32.10 2.22
CA PRO A 215 8.42 32.28 2.92
C PRO A 215 8.88 30.97 3.59
N ALA A 216 10.18 30.72 3.63
CA ALA A 216 10.74 29.46 4.13
C ALA A 216 10.40 29.16 5.60
N ASP A 217 10.26 30.21 6.42
CA ASP A 217 9.81 30.11 7.82
C ASP A 217 8.32 29.80 7.96
N LYS A 218 7.55 29.85 6.84
CA LYS A 218 6.12 29.56 6.77
C LYS A 218 5.81 28.21 6.08
N ASP A 219 6.82 27.46 5.67
CA ASP A 219 6.61 26.17 4.99
C ASP A 219 5.76 25.22 5.85
N TRP A 220 6.06 25.07 7.15
CA TRP A 220 5.28 24.20 8.04
C TRP A 220 3.84 24.66 8.24
N GLU A 221 3.58 25.96 8.32
CA GLU A 221 2.22 26.50 8.42
C GLU A 221 1.39 26.16 7.16
N PHE A 222 2.03 26.30 5.99
CA PHE A 222 1.40 25.96 4.71
C PHE A 222 1.12 24.46 4.60
N ILE A 223 2.12 23.63 4.88
CA ILE A 223 2.05 22.18 4.79
C ILE A 223 1.00 21.62 5.76
N THR A 224 0.89 22.15 6.97
CA THR A 224 -0.14 21.75 7.91
C THR A 224 -1.54 21.99 7.35
N LYS A 225 -1.81 23.20 6.81
CA LYS A 225 -3.09 23.52 6.18
C LYS A 225 -3.39 22.61 4.98
N PHE A 226 -2.37 22.39 4.15
CA PHE A 226 -2.46 21.49 2.99
C PHE A 226 -2.85 20.07 3.43
N THR A 227 -2.19 19.53 4.46
CA THR A 227 -2.47 18.18 4.97
C THR A 227 -3.90 18.03 5.47
N LEU A 228 -4.40 18.98 6.25
CA LEU A 228 -5.79 18.97 6.73
C LEU A 228 -6.79 19.03 5.58
N ILE A 229 -6.55 19.93 4.62
CA ILE A 229 -7.43 20.08 3.45
C ILE A 229 -7.46 18.80 2.60
N VAL A 230 -6.31 18.14 2.40
CA VAL A 230 -6.25 16.86 1.70
C VAL A 230 -7.04 15.80 2.45
N ASN A 231 -6.87 15.71 3.76
CA ASN A 231 -7.64 14.81 4.61
C ASN A 231 -9.15 15.05 4.49
N ASP A 232 -9.59 16.30 4.54
CA ASP A 232 -11.00 16.69 4.40
C ASP A 232 -11.55 16.36 3.00
N ILE A 233 -10.74 16.50 1.94
CA ILE A 233 -11.14 16.10 0.58
C ILE A 233 -11.33 14.59 0.50
N LEU A 234 -10.47 13.79 1.13
CA LEU A 234 -10.57 12.34 1.09
C LEU A 234 -11.78 11.83 1.88
N TYR A 235 -11.95 12.27 3.10
CA TYR A 235 -12.88 11.68 4.07
C TYR A 235 -14.11 12.52 4.39
N GLY A 236 -14.05 13.82 4.11
CA GLY A 236 -15.01 14.79 4.60
C GLY A 236 -14.72 15.27 6.03
N ASN A 237 -15.34 16.38 6.41
CA ASN A 237 -15.21 16.94 7.74
C ASN A 237 -16.51 17.67 8.13
N PRO A 238 -17.36 17.07 8.99
CA PRO A 238 -18.61 17.68 9.41
C PRO A 238 -18.45 19.07 10.05
N LYS A 239 -17.28 19.34 10.65
CA LYS A 239 -16.98 20.65 11.25
C LYS A 239 -17.04 21.79 10.23
N LEU A 240 -16.68 21.51 8.97
CA LEU A 240 -16.78 22.51 7.89
C LEU A 240 -18.23 22.89 7.61
N ALA A 241 -19.17 21.95 7.71
CA ALA A 241 -20.60 22.27 7.56
C ALA A 241 -21.11 23.18 8.68
N GLU A 242 -20.65 23.00 9.92
CA GLU A 242 -20.96 23.88 11.04
C GLU A 242 -20.43 25.30 10.82
N LEU A 243 -19.33 25.44 10.05
CA LEU A 243 -18.76 26.73 9.65
C LEU A 243 -19.41 27.32 8.40
N GLY A 244 -20.43 26.67 7.84
CA GLY A 244 -21.15 27.11 6.65
C GLY A 244 -20.62 26.59 5.32
N TRP A 245 -19.58 25.73 5.33
CA TRP A 245 -18.96 25.15 4.14
C TRP A 245 -19.53 23.74 3.87
N HIS A 246 -20.81 23.68 3.43
CA HIS A 246 -21.54 22.42 3.31
C HIS A 246 -20.99 21.51 2.21
N GLU A 247 -20.60 22.05 1.07
CA GLU A 247 -20.01 21.27 -0.04
C GLU A 247 -18.61 20.78 0.32
N GLU A 248 -17.80 21.62 0.96
CA GLU A 248 -16.44 21.30 1.37
C GLU A 248 -16.38 20.30 2.52
N ALA A 249 -17.46 20.18 3.29
CA ALA A 249 -17.60 19.18 4.34
C ALA A 249 -17.74 17.75 3.80
N LEU A 250 -18.19 17.64 2.53
CA LEU A 250 -18.36 16.34 1.87
C LEU A 250 -17.02 15.79 1.41
N GLY A 251 -16.69 14.56 1.84
CA GLY A 251 -15.52 13.83 1.36
C GLY A 251 -15.81 13.01 0.11
N LYS A 252 -14.78 12.42 -0.45
CA LYS A 252 -14.86 11.55 -1.62
C LYS A 252 -15.01 10.06 -1.27
N ASN A 253 -15.19 9.72 0.00
CA ASN A 253 -15.20 8.34 0.49
C ASN A 253 -13.96 7.55 0.02
N ALA A 254 -12.80 8.19 0.11
CA ALA A 254 -11.56 7.66 -0.39
C ALA A 254 -10.99 6.55 0.50
N ILE A 255 -10.20 5.66 -0.09
CA ILE A 255 -9.38 4.66 0.59
C ILE A 255 -7.91 4.79 0.19
N VAL A 256 -7.66 5.53 -0.88
CA VAL A 256 -6.34 5.79 -1.44
C VAL A 256 -6.37 7.11 -2.20
N GLY A 257 -5.25 7.76 -2.34
CA GLY A 257 -5.10 8.96 -3.15
C GLY A 257 -3.70 9.14 -3.69
N GLY A 258 -3.49 10.22 -4.41
CA GLY A 258 -2.18 10.63 -4.89
C GLY A 258 -2.16 12.10 -5.24
N PHE A 259 -0.98 12.69 -5.16
CA PHE A 259 -0.75 14.09 -5.46
C PHE A 259 0.26 14.24 -6.60
N GLN A 260 -0.10 15.04 -7.60
CA GLN A 260 0.73 15.23 -8.78
C GLN A 260 2.15 15.70 -8.43
N GLY A 261 2.28 16.61 -7.47
CA GLY A 261 3.56 17.10 -6.95
C GLY A 261 4.45 17.76 -7.99
N GLN A 262 5.45 17.05 -8.41
CA GLN A 262 6.49 17.48 -9.33
C GLN A 262 5.99 17.44 -10.78
N ARG A 263 6.14 18.48 -11.57
CA ARG A 263 6.54 19.85 -11.24
C ARG A 263 5.31 20.73 -11.09
N HIS A 264 5.28 21.92 -11.67
CA HIS A 264 4.20 22.92 -11.62
C HIS A 264 3.93 23.37 -10.18
N TRP A 265 3.33 22.52 -9.34
CA TRP A 265 3.08 22.84 -7.93
C TRP A 265 4.38 23.14 -7.18
N THR A 266 5.32 22.20 -7.20
CA THR A 266 6.60 22.32 -6.45
C THR A 266 7.57 23.32 -7.05
N ASP A 267 7.33 23.80 -8.26
CA ASP A 267 8.05 24.95 -8.83
C ASP A 267 7.62 26.28 -8.19
N TRP A 268 6.50 26.29 -7.45
CA TRP A 268 5.86 27.49 -6.93
C TRP A 268 5.53 27.42 -5.45
N LEU A 269 5.04 26.30 -4.97
CA LEU A 269 4.51 26.09 -3.62
C LEU A 269 5.26 24.96 -2.91
N PRO A 270 5.23 24.92 -1.55
CA PRO A 270 5.81 23.81 -0.80
C PRO A 270 5.33 22.45 -1.27
N ASN A 271 6.21 21.44 -1.24
CA ASN A 271 5.90 20.08 -1.63
C ASN A 271 4.85 19.43 -0.71
N ALA A 272 4.36 18.26 -1.11
CA ALA A 272 3.37 17.48 -0.37
C ALA A 272 3.98 16.34 0.45
N ASP A 273 5.29 16.26 0.53
CA ASP A 273 6.02 15.09 1.06
C ASP A 273 5.60 14.75 2.51
N PHE A 274 5.43 15.77 3.36
CA PHE A 274 4.92 15.55 4.72
C PHE A 274 3.51 14.92 4.69
N THR A 275 2.64 15.45 3.83
CA THR A 275 1.27 14.94 3.69
C THR A 275 1.27 13.48 3.23
N GLU A 276 2.05 13.17 2.20
CA GLU A 276 2.18 11.82 1.65
C GLU A 276 2.71 10.85 2.73
N ALA A 277 3.75 11.24 3.44
CA ALA A 277 4.33 10.44 4.52
C ALA A 277 3.33 10.19 5.67
N ILE A 278 2.69 11.24 6.19
CA ILE A 278 1.78 11.14 7.33
C ILE A 278 0.47 10.43 6.96
N MET A 279 -0.06 10.65 5.76
CA MET A 279 -1.23 9.90 5.29
C MET A 279 -0.93 8.41 5.21
N ALA A 280 0.20 8.02 4.65
CA ALA A 280 0.62 6.63 4.53
C ALA A 280 1.11 5.99 5.84
N SER A 281 1.43 6.77 6.88
CA SER A 281 1.82 6.25 8.19
C SER A 281 0.64 5.70 9.00
N SER A 282 0.91 4.81 9.94
CA SER A 282 -0.07 4.23 10.86
C SER A 282 -0.42 5.13 12.04
N PHE A 283 0.05 6.36 12.05
CA PHE A 283 -0.21 7.35 13.09
C PHE A 283 -0.09 8.79 12.57
N ASN A 284 -0.63 9.72 13.31
CA ASN A 284 -0.49 11.16 13.14
C ASN A 284 -0.65 11.87 14.49
N TRP A 285 -0.92 13.18 14.50
CA TRP A 285 -1.16 13.99 15.71
C TRP A 285 -2.40 13.58 16.51
N ASN A 286 -3.26 12.73 15.97
CA ASN A 286 -4.42 12.14 16.64
C ASN A 286 -4.11 10.75 17.24
N GLY A 287 -2.87 10.29 17.12
CA GLY A 287 -2.44 8.96 17.54
C GLY A 287 -2.55 7.92 16.41
N LYS A 288 -2.75 6.69 16.80
CA LYS A 288 -2.78 5.52 15.91
C LYS A 288 -3.98 5.58 14.94
N LYS A 289 -3.75 5.28 13.68
CA LYS A 289 -4.76 5.24 12.60
C LYS A 289 -4.43 4.17 11.56
N MET A 290 -5.42 3.79 10.78
CA MET A 290 -5.17 3.02 9.56
C MET A 290 -4.34 3.86 8.57
N PRO A 291 -3.28 3.29 7.97
CA PRO A 291 -2.57 3.95 6.87
C PRO A 291 -3.50 4.26 5.70
N THR A 292 -3.39 5.46 5.17
CA THR A 292 -4.04 5.84 3.92
C THR A 292 -2.98 5.89 2.84
N PRO A 293 -2.89 4.90 1.96
CA PRO A 293 -1.96 4.94 0.85
C PRO A 293 -2.11 6.22 0.05
N PHE A 294 -1.00 6.93 -0.15
CA PHE A 294 -1.01 8.21 -0.83
C PHE A 294 0.20 8.31 -1.76
N ALA A 295 -0.05 8.26 -3.06
CA ALA A 295 0.99 8.09 -4.06
C ALA A 295 1.71 9.40 -4.37
N THR A 296 3.02 9.38 -4.24
CA THR A 296 3.93 10.42 -4.77
C THR A 296 3.75 10.54 -6.29
N GLU A 297 3.83 11.76 -6.82
CA GLU A 297 3.73 12.05 -8.25
C GLU A 297 2.40 11.59 -8.88
N ASN A 298 1.42 11.26 -8.04
CA ASN A 298 0.15 10.63 -8.41
C ASN A 298 0.34 9.42 -9.35
N ASP A 299 1.39 8.61 -9.09
CA ASP A 299 1.51 7.32 -9.75
C ASP A 299 0.39 6.40 -9.27
N THR A 300 -0.71 6.40 -10.02
CA THR A 300 -1.94 5.71 -9.63
C THR A 300 -1.77 4.20 -9.55
N LEU A 301 -0.94 3.60 -10.41
CA LEU A 301 -0.66 2.16 -10.36
C LEU A 301 0.19 1.80 -9.13
N ASN A 302 1.12 2.67 -8.74
CA ASN A 302 1.85 2.48 -7.48
C ASN A 302 0.95 2.73 -6.26
N GLY A 303 0.06 3.72 -6.31
CA GLY A 303 -0.95 3.96 -5.28
C GLY A 303 -1.88 2.75 -5.07
N ILE A 304 -2.31 2.10 -6.15
CA ILE A 304 -3.05 0.83 -6.09
C ILE A 304 -2.18 -0.28 -5.48
N SER A 305 -0.90 -0.36 -5.84
CA SER A 305 0.03 -1.32 -5.24
C SER A 305 0.16 -1.11 -3.73
N MET A 306 0.27 0.15 -3.29
CA MET A 306 0.25 0.53 -1.87
C MET A 306 -1.06 0.09 -1.19
N LEU A 307 -2.21 0.33 -1.84
CA LEU A 307 -3.52 -0.06 -1.32
C LEU A 307 -3.63 -1.57 -1.12
N LEU A 308 -3.28 -2.37 -2.12
CA LEU A 308 -3.34 -3.83 -2.02
C LEU A 308 -2.43 -4.35 -0.91
N ALA A 309 -1.21 -3.83 -0.80
CA ALA A 309 -0.27 -4.18 0.27
C ALA A 309 -0.83 -3.85 1.66
N THR A 310 -1.37 -2.64 1.84
CA THR A 310 -1.95 -2.21 3.13
C THR A 310 -3.16 -3.05 3.52
N LEU A 311 -4.07 -3.31 2.59
CA LEU A 311 -5.30 -4.06 2.87
C LEU A 311 -5.05 -5.51 3.28
N VAL A 312 -4.03 -6.15 2.69
CA VAL A 312 -3.67 -7.54 3.02
C VAL A 312 -2.92 -7.63 4.33
N THR A 313 -2.09 -6.64 4.64
CA THR A 313 -1.16 -6.74 5.78
C THR A 313 -1.56 -5.91 6.99
N GLY A 314 -2.36 -4.84 6.82
CA GLY A 314 -2.60 -3.85 7.86
C GLY A 314 -1.39 -2.96 8.18
N LYS A 315 -0.36 -2.97 7.34
CA LYS A 315 0.89 -2.24 7.53
C LYS A 315 0.97 -1.00 6.64
N ALA A 316 1.80 -0.06 7.02
CA ALA A 316 2.09 1.12 6.22
C ALA A 316 2.98 0.77 5.02
N PRO A 317 2.63 1.17 3.79
CA PRO A 317 3.42 0.89 2.60
C PRO A 317 4.48 1.95 2.38
N ALA A 318 5.64 1.56 1.86
CA ALA A 318 6.65 2.49 1.37
C ALA A 318 6.55 2.66 -0.14
N PHE A 319 6.44 3.89 -0.60
CA PHE A 319 6.59 4.24 -2.02
C PHE A 319 8.07 4.42 -2.34
N HIS A 320 8.55 3.89 -3.47
CA HIS A 320 9.94 4.01 -3.88
C HIS A 320 10.08 4.28 -5.38
N ASP A 321 11.08 5.11 -5.72
CA ASP A 321 11.81 4.99 -6.98
C ASP A 321 12.67 3.72 -6.92
N VAL A 322 12.56 2.86 -7.90
CA VAL A 322 13.49 1.74 -8.09
C VAL A 322 14.72 2.29 -8.81
N ARG A 323 15.65 2.85 -8.03
CA ARG A 323 16.60 3.85 -8.52
C ARG A 323 17.81 3.27 -9.22
N THR A 324 18.54 2.38 -8.56
CA THR A 324 19.85 1.95 -9.02
C THR A 324 20.15 0.53 -8.54
N TYR A 325 20.64 -0.30 -9.45
CA TYR A 325 21.34 -1.52 -9.08
C TYR A 325 22.81 -1.22 -8.80
N TRP A 326 23.27 -1.58 -7.62
CA TRP A 326 24.68 -1.54 -7.25
C TRP A 326 25.27 -2.95 -7.24
N SER A 327 26.11 -3.24 -8.24
CA SER A 327 26.88 -4.49 -8.24
C SER A 327 27.96 -4.46 -7.15
N PRO A 328 28.41 -5.63 -6.64
CA PRO A 328 29.51 -5.69 -5.67
C PRO A 328 30.78 -4.98 -6.18
N ASP A 329 31.12 -5.15 -7.46
CA ASP A 329 32.26 -4.50 -8.11
C ASP A 329 32.14 -2.98 -8.15
N ALA A 330 30.93 -2.47 -8.43
CA ALA A 330 30.68 -1.03 -8.43
C ALA A 330 30.81 -0.44 -7.04
N VAL A 331 30.29 -1.12 -6.02
CA VAL A 331 30.44 -0.68 -4.62
C VAL A 331 31.91 -0.68 -4.22
N LYS A 332 32.65 -1.77 -4.49
CA LYS A 332 34.09 -1.84 -4.19
C LYS A 332 34.88 -0.74 -4.89
N ARG A 333 34.60 -0.48 -6.17
CA ARG A 333 35.25 0.60 -6.95
C ARG A 333 34.98 1.99 -6.37
N VAL A 334 33.77 2.26 -5.88
CA VAL A 334 33.35 3.57 -5.37
C VAL A 334 33.80 3.79 -3.93
N THR A 335 33.73 2.75 -3.12
CA THR A 335 33.91 2.87 -1.67
C THR A 335 35.22 2.30 -1.15
N GLY A 336 35.86 1.41 -1.91
CA GLY A 336 36.99 0.60 -1.47
C GLY A 336 36.63 -0.58 -0.57
N LYS A 337 35.33 -0.80 -0.31
CA LYS A 337 34.80 -1.85 0.58
C LYS A 337 33.94 -2.85 -0.20
N GLU A 338 33.83 -4.03 0.34
CA GLU A 338 32.98 -5.10 -0.20
C GLU A 338 31.61 -5.13 0.48
N LEU A 339 30.59 -5.52 -0.26
CA LEU A 339 29.28 -5.84 0.29
C LEU A 339 29.37 -7.20 1.02
N THR A 340 28.63 -7.32 2.13
CA THR A 340 28.61 -8.54 2.96
C THR A 340 27.18 -8.95 3.32
N GLY A 341 27.00 -10.12 3.91
CA GLY A 341 25.70 -10.61 4.36
C GLY A 341 24.68 -10.71 3.21
N LYS A 342 23.46 -10.25 3.43
CA LYS A 342 22.40 -10.28 2.42
C LYS A 342 22.70 -9.40 1.20
N ALA A 343 23.54 -8.40 1.37
CA ALA A 343 23.97 -7.50 0.31
C ALA A 343 25.06 -8.06 -0.60
N ALA A 344 25.69 -9.19 -0.24
CA ALA A 344 26.91 -9.72 -0.90
C ALA A 344 26.80 -9.89 -2.41
N ASN A 345 25.62 -10.18 -2.93
CA ASN A 345 25.35 -10.36 -4.36
C ASN A 345 24.95 -9.07 -5.11
N GLY A 346 25.02 -7.93 -4.44
CA GLY A 346 24.54 -6.63 -4.94
C GLY A 346 23.23 -6.22 -4.29
N ILE A 347 22.85 -4.97 -4.50
CA ILE A 347 21.67 -4.34 -3.88
C ILE A 347 20.94 -3.45 -4.87
N ILE A 348 19.66 -3.28 -4.63
CA ILE A 348 18.84 -2.27 -5.29
C ILE A 348 18.64 -1.09 -4.33
N HIS A 349 18.96 0.11 -4.81
CA HIS A 349 18.68 1.34 -4.09
C HIS A 349 17.23 1.74 -4.33
N LEU A 350 16.44 1.68 -3.27
CA LEU A 350 15.07 2.14 -3.22
C LEU A 350 15.05 3.46 -2.45
N ILE A 351 14.59 4.52 -3.09
CA ILE A 351 14.55 5.88 -2.54
C ILE A 351 13.23 6.50 -2.95
N ASN A 352 12.69 7.43 -2.19
CA ASN A 352 11.57 8.22 -2.66
C ASN A 352 11.98 9.69 -2.76
N SER A 353 11.37 10.43 -3.66
CA SER A 353 11.57 11.88 -3.80
C SER A 353 10.94 12.65 -2.63
N GLY A 354 11.16 12.17 -1.41
CA GLY A 354 10.93 12.82 -0.15
C GLY A 354 9.73 12.38 0.67
N ALA A 355 8.96 11.41 0.23
CA ALA A 355 7.73 11.00 0.91
C ALA A 355 7.68 9.50 1.16
N THR A 356 7.94 9.07 2.38
CA THR A 356 7.74 7.68 2.79
C THR A 356 7.19 7.64 4.22
N ALA A 357 6.24 6.73 4.46
CA ALA A 357 5.63 6.51 5.76
C ALA A 357 6.69 6.29 6.86
N LEU A 358 6.47 6.86 8.03
CA LEU A 358 7.45 6.81 9.13
C LEU A 358 7.62 5.39 9.68
N ASP A 359 6.61 4.55 9.59
CA ASP A 359 6.69 3.11 9.92
C ASP A 359 7.80 2.40 9.15
N CYS A 360 8.10 2.89 7.94
CA CYS A 360 9.09 2.31 7.04
C CYS A 360 10.53 2.57 7.47
N THR A 361 10.74 3.36 8.53
CA THR A 361 12.01 3.40 9.27
C THR A 361 12.39 2.01 9.79
N GLY A 362 11.40 1.15 10.09
CA GLY A 362 11.58 -0.14 10.75
C GLY A 362 12.00 0.03 12.22
N ALA A 363 11.74 1.19 12.83
CA ALA A 363 12.15 1.48 14.20
C ALA A 363 11.21 0.88 15.26
N ALA A 364 10.00 0.45 14.89
CA ALA A 364 9.16 -0.37 15.74
C ALA A 364 9.87 -1.69 16.10
N LYS A 365 9.50 -2.31 17.23
CA LYS A 365 10.19 -3.47 17.75
C LYS A 365 9.30 -4.72 17.75
N ASP A 366 9.85 -5.82 17.24
CA ASP A 366 9.24 -7.13 17.42
C ASP A 366 9.42 -7.65 18.86
N GLU A 367 8.92 -8.83 19.16
CA GLU A 367 9.02 -9.49 20.47
C GLU A 367 10.47 -9.77 20.91
N ASN A 368 11.41 -9.81 19.97
CA ASN A 368 12.84 -10.03 20.21
C ASN A 368 13.63 -8.71 20.26
N GLY A 369 12.97 -7.57 20.09
CA GLY A 369 13.59 -6.24 20.07
C GLY A 369 14.23 -5.87 18.74
N ASN A 370 14.05 -6.65 17.67
CA ASN A 370 14.54 -6.33 16.34
C ASN A 370 13.63 -5.27 15.68
N GLY A 371 14.22 -4.53 14.72
CA GLY A 371 13.46 -3.61 13.91
C GLY A 371 12.40 -4.33 13.05
N THR A 372 11.21 -3.76 12.97
CA THR A 372 10.11 -4.34 12.20
C THR A 372 9.11 -3.29 11.73
N GLN A 373 8.20 -3.69 10.84
CA GLN A 373 6.95 -2.97 10.58
C GLN A 373 5.80 -3.77 11.18
N LYS A 374 5.00 -3.13 12.03
CA LYS A 374 3.81 -3.73 12.64
C LYS A 374 2.55 -3.39 11.87
N GLU A 375 1.52 -4.18 12.08
CA GLU A 375 0.15 -3.82 11.72
C GLU A 375 -0.26 -2.58 12.53
N TRP A 376 -0.98 -1.65 11.92
CA TRP A 376 -1.31 -0.36 12.52
C TRP A 376 -2.01 -0.48 13.89
N TRP A 377 -2.84 -1.53 14.07
CA TRP A 377 -3.53 -1.77 15.34
C TRP A 377 -2.62 -2.32 16.45
N ASN A 378 -1.47 -2.89 16.09
CA ASN A 378 -0.45 -3.41 17.01
C ASN A 378 0.65 -2.39 17.36
N MET A 379 0.63 -1.20 16.74
CA MET A 379 1.56 -0.13 17.08
C MET A 379 1.31 0.35 18.51
N THR A 380 2.36 0.45 19.30
CA THR A 380 2.34 1.04 20.64
C THR A 380 2.79 2.50 20.59
N ASP A 381 2.54 3.27 21.64
CA ASP A 381 3.03 4.66 21.73
C ASP A 381 4.57 4.71 21.66
N GLU A 382 5.26 3.71 22.22
CA GLU A 382 6.71 3.57 22.12
C GLU A 382 7.16 3.30 20.68
N ASP A 383 6.48 2.43 19.94
CA ASP A 383 6.77 2.17 18.52
C ASP A 383 6.60 3.44 17.68
N ILE A 384 5.53 4.19 17.93
CA ILE A 384 5.26 5.47 17.27
C ILE A 384 6.41 6.46 17.56
N GLN A 385 6.79 6.61 18.82
CA GLN A 385 7.87 7.50 19.21
C GLN A 385 9.20 7.07 18.58
N ASN A 386 9.50 5.77 18.55
CA ASN A 386 10.70 5.24 17.89
C ASN A 386 10.75 5.57 16.38
N CYS A 387 9.61 5.51 15.70
CA CYS A 387 9.52 5.89 14.28
C CYS A 387 9.71 7.40 14.07
N ILE A 388 9.14 8.22 14.95
CA ILE A 388 9.33 9.69 14.96
C ILE A 388 10.82 10.02 15.18
N ASP A 389 11.44 9.46 16.21
CA ASP A 389 12.83 9.73 16.59
C ASP A 389 13.82 9.26 15.52
N ALA A 390 13.45 8.26 14.72
CA ALA A 390 14.25 7.76 13.61
C ALA A 390 14.11 8.58 12.32
N THR A 391 13.25 9.61 12.31
CA THR A 391 12.96 10.43 11.13
C THR A 391 13.39 11.86 11.35
N ASP A 392 14.26 12.37 10.48
CA ASP A 392 14.51 13.81 10.34
C ASP A 392 13.66 14.37 9.19
N TRP A 393 13.38 15.67 9.21
CA TRP A 393 12.68 16.38 8.14
C TRP A 393 13.65 17.34 7.46
N CYS A 394 14.18 16.93 6.31
CA CYS A 394 15.12 17.74 5.56
C CYS A 394 14.39 18.75 4.70
N ARG A 395 14.89 19.98 4.68
CA ARG A 395 14.36 21.01 3.80
C ARG A 395 14.57 20.61 2.34
N ALA A 396 13.51 20.74 1.52
CA ALA A 396 13.55 20.43 0.11
C ALA A 396 14.64 21.24 -0.62
N ASP A 397 15.37 20.62 -1.54
CA ASP A 397 16.38 21.30 -2.36
C ASP A 397 15.69 22.26 -3.33
N TYR A 398 15.94 23.56 -3.18
CA TYR A 398 15.32 24.60 -4.00
C TYR A 398 15.73 24.55 -5.47
N GLU A 399 16.83 23.89 -5.82
CA GLU A 399 17.18 23.66 -7.22
C GLU A 399 16.19 22.72 -7.90
N TYR A 400 15.58 21.81 -7.14
CA TYR A 400 14.62 20.84 -7.60
C TYR A 400 13.17 21.19 -7.21
N PHE A 401 12.93 21.57 -5.95
CA PHE A 401 11.63 21.97 -5.40
C PHE A 401 11.64 23.47 -5.06
N ARG A 402 11.50 24.34 -6.06
CA ARG A 402 11.59 25.80 -5.92
C ARG A 402 10.62 26.38 -4.91
N GLY A 403 9.44 25.77 -4.78
CA GLY A 403 8.44 26.15 -3.80
C GLY A 403 8.79 25.86 -2.36
N GLY A 404 9.77 25.01 -2.12
CA GLY A 404 10.23 24.62 -0.78
C GLY A 404 9.44 23.44 -0.20
N GLY A 405 9.39 23.38 1.12
CA GLY A 405 8.79 22.30 1.87
C GLY A 405 9.79 21.43 2.62
N PHE A 406 9.37 20.27 3.05
CA PHE A 406 10.19 19.32 3.80
C PHE A 406 9.97 17.90 3.30
N SER A 407 11.03 17.10 3.33
CA SER A 407 11.02 15.69 2.96
C SER A 407 11.33 14.84 4.18
N SER A 408 10.70 13.69 4.36
CA SER A 408 11.10 12.73 5.39
C SER A 408 12.45 12.14 5.04
N HIS A 409 13.34 12.04 6.02
CA HIS A 409 14.68 11.50 5.83
C HIS A 409 14.99 10.46 6.88
N PHE A 410 15.33 9.27 6.44
CA PHE A 410 15.79 8.16 7.26
C PHE A 410 16.45 7.08 6.41
N ARG A 411 17.21 6.21 7.05
CA ARG A 411 17.66 4.94 6.46
C ARG A 411 16.86 3.80 7.12
N THR A 412 16.14 3.04 6.31
CA THR A 412 15.37 1.88 6.77
C THR A 412 16.27 0.89 7.53
N LYS A 413 15.81 0.41 8.68
CA LYS A 413 16.52 -0.61 9.46
C LYS A 413 16.78 -1.87 8.63
N ALA A 414 17.91 -2.48 8.87
CA ALA A 414 18.37 -3.64 8.13
C ALA A 414 17.75 -4.96 8.61
N GLU A 415 17.95 -5.99 7.81
CA GLU A 415 17.62 -7.40 8.11
C GLU A 415 16.10 -7.69 8.22
N MET A 416 15.26 -6.72 7.88
CA MET A 416 13.81 -6.94 7.85
C MET A 416 13.41 -7.70 6.58
N PRO A 417 12.57 -8.75 6.69
CA PRO A 417 11.91 -9.31 5.52
C PRO A 417 10.94 -8.29 4.93
N VAL A 418 10.98 -8.12 3.63
CA VAL A 418 10.09 -7.20 2.90
C VAL A 418 9.68 -7.82 1.56
N THR A 419 8.50 -7.44 1.11
CA THR A 419 8.00 -7.76 -0.23
C THR A 419 7.94 -6.47 -1.04
N MET A 420 8.64 -6.44 -2.17
CA MET A 420 8.51 -5.39 -3.17
C MET A 420 7.46 -5.79 -4.20
N LEU A 421 6.54 -4.88 -4.54
CA LEU A 421 5.44 -5.15 -5.47
C LEU A 421 5.11 -3.94 -6.35
N ARG A 422 4.51 -4.23 -7.52
CA ARG A 422 4.01 -3.22 -8.44
C ARG A 422 2.87 -3.80 -9.29
N VAL A 423 1.78 -3.05 -9.40
CA VAL A 423 0.72 -3.30 -10.39
C VAL A 423 1.05 -2.55 -11.69
N ASN A 424 0.99 -3.24 -12.81
CA ASN A 424 1.12 -2.67 -14.14
C ASN A 424 -0.06 -3.10 -15.04
N ILE A 425 -0.26 -2.39 -16.13
CA ILE A 425 -1.23 -2.77 -17.17
C ILE A 425 -0.40 -3.10 -18.44
N VAL A 426 -0.55 -4.33 -18.93
CA VAL A 426 0.18 -4.81 -20.10
C VAL A 426 -0.82 -5.07 -21.22
N GLU A 427 -0.59 -4.42 -22.37
CA GLU A 427 -1.46 -4.59 -23.56
C GLU A 427 -1.54 -6.06 -23.97
N GLY A 428 -2.75 -6.54 -24.22
CA GLY A 428 -3.01 -7.94 -24.59
C GLY A 428 -3.09 -8.93 -23.40
N ILE A 429 -2.63 -8.53 -22.21
CA ILE A 429 -2.71 -9.35 -20.97
C ILE A 429 -3.70 -8.73 -19.99
N GLY A 430 -3.66 -7.40 -19.83
CA GLY A 430 -4.44 -6.66 -18.85
C GLY A 430 -3.64 -6.30 -17.59
N PRO A 431 -4.29 -6.12 -16.45
CA PRO A 431 -3.58 -5.79 -15.21
C PRO A 431 -2.79 -6.99 -14.68
N VAL A 432 -1.58 -6.70 -14.26
CA VAL A 432 -0.61 -7.69 -13.75
C VAL A 432 0.03 -7.17 -12.48
N ILE A 433 0.50 -8.08 -11.62
CA ILE A 433 1.31 -7.75 -10.47
C ILE A 433 2.71 -8.35 -10.60
N GLN A 434 3.70 -7.56 -10.24
CA GLN A 434 5.08 -7.98 -10.07
C GLN A 434 5.40 -8.05 -8.59
N ILE A 435 6.09 -9.09 -8.16
CA ILE A 435 6.42 -9.33 -6.74
C ILE A 435 7.87 -9.80 -6.65
N ALA A 436 8.63 -9.18 -5.75
CA ALA A 436 9.97 -9.63 -5.38
C ALA A 436 10.10 -9.62 -3.86
N GLU A 437 10.22 -10.78 -3.25
CA GLU A 437 10.51 -10.91 -1.83
C GLU A 437 12.01 -10.77 -1.57
N GLY A 438 12.37 -10.19 -0.44
CA GLY A 438 13.76 -9.96 -0.09
C GLY A 438 13.92 -9.42 1.33
N TYR A 439 15.02 -8.74 1.52
CA TYR A 439 15.39 -8.17 2.82
C TYR A 439 15.93 -6.76 2.67
N THR A 440 15.71 -5.93 3.68
CA THR A 440 16.47 -4.70 3.84
C THR A 440 17.91 -5.04 4.27
N CYS A 441 18.89 -4.27 3.78
CA CYS A 441 20.30 -4.59 3.98
C CYS A 441 20.98 -3.59 4.92
N ASN A 442 21.90 -4.09 5.71
CA ASN A 442 22.85 -3.26 6.45
C ASN A 442 24.05 -2.92 5.55
N LEU A 443 24.34 -1.66 5.42
CA LEU A 443 25.57 -1.17 4.83
C LEU A 443 26.38 -0.41 5.89
N ASP A 444 27.69 -0.59 5.88
CA ASP A 444 28.59 0.28 6.66
C ASP A 444 28.29 1.75 6.34
N ASP A 445 28.39 2.63 7.32
CA ASP A 445 28.11 4.06 7.13
C ASP A 445 28.96 4.69 6.03
N ASP A 446 30.22 4.27 5.87
CA ASP A 446 31.06 4.75 4.77
C ASP A 446 30.54 4.34 3.40
N ILE A 447 29.98 3.11 3.28
CA ILE A 447 29.36 2.65 2.04
C ILE A 447 28.07 3.46 1.82
N HIS A 448 27.18 3.46 2.81
CA HIS A 448 25.93 4.19 2.73
C HIS A 448 26.15 5.65 2.32
N ASN A 449 26.94 6.40 3.06
CA ASN A 449 27.16 7.83 2.81
C ASN A 449 27.74 8.12 1.43
N LYS A 450 28.61 7.26 0.90
CA LYS A 450 29.19 7.44 -0.44
C LYS A 450 28.20 7.13 -1.56
N LEU A 451 27.32 6.14 -1.38
CA LEU A 451 26.33 5.78 -2.37
C LEU A 451 25.15 6.75 -2.34
N ASP A 452 24.63 7.05 -1.16
CA ASP A 452 23.49 7.92 -0.93
C ASP A 452 23.75 9.34 -1.43
N LYS A 453 24.96 9.87 -1.18
CA LYS A 453 25.40 11.18 -1.69
C LYS A 453 25.39 11.31 -3.21
N ARG A 454 25.33 10.20 -3.95
CA ARG A 454 25.22 10.21 -5.40
C ARG A 454 23.78 10.34 -5.91
N THR A 455 22.82 10.30 -5.02
CA THR A 455 21.40 10.54 -5.30
C THR A 455 20.97 11.84 -4.61
N ASP A 456 20.07 11.76 -3.67
CA ASP A 456 19.73 12.90 -2.81
C ASP A 456 19.75 12.50 -1.32
N PRO A 457 20.75 12.97 -0.55
CA PRO A 457 20.90 12.57 0.85
C PRO A 457 19.88 13.24 1.79
N THR A 458 18.87 13.92 1.26
CA THR A 458 17.75 14.47 2.03
C THR A 458 16.48 13.60 1.95
N TRP A 459 16.53 12.47 1.21
CA TRP A 459 15.39 11.60 0.98
C TRP A 459 15.50 10.26 1.73
N PRO A 460 14.39 9.61 2.04
CA PRO A 460 14.40 8.31 2.72
C PRO A 460 14.99 7.23 1.82
N THR A 461 15.84 6.40 2.40
CA THR A 461 16.61 5.38 1.67
C THR A 461 16.40 3.99 2.24
N THR A 462 16.13 3.03 1.37
CA THR A 462 16.09 1.59 1.65
C THR A 462 17.06 0.85 0.75
N TRP A 463 17.94 0.05 1.35
CA TRP A 463 18.82 -0.87 0.62
C TRP A 463 18.16 -2.23 0.56
N PHE A 464 17.84 -2.71 -0.63
CA PHE A 464 17.06 -3.95 -0.82
C PHE A 464 17.88 -5.02 -1.53
N ALA A 465 17.87 -6.23 -0.96
CA ALA A 465 18.40 -7.44 -1.59
C ALA A 465 17.27 -8.44 -1.83
N PRO A 466 16.93 -8.75 -3.09
CA PRO A 466 15.93 -9.76 -3.39
C PRO A 466 16.42 -11.17 -3.06
N ILE A 467 15.49 -12.07 -2.75
CA ILE A 467 15.75 -13.50 -2.65
C ILE A 467 15.97 -14.04 -4.06
N LEU A 468 17.13 -14.64 -4.29
CA LEU A 468 17.52 -15.20 -5.57
C LEU A 468 17.20 -16.69 -5.62
N THR A 469 16.55 -17.12 -6.70
CA THR A 469 16.21 -18.54 -6.96
C THR A 469 17.13 -19.19 -7.99
N GLY A 470 17.98 -18.38 -8.65
CA GLY A 470 18.83 -18.82 -9.76
C GLY A 470 18.05 -19.07 -11.05
N LYS A 471 16.81 -18.61 -11.17
CA LYS A 471 15.93 -18.84 -12.35
C LYS A 471 15.19 -17.57 -12.77
N GLY A 472 15.00 -17.42 -14.06
CA GLY A 472 14.23 -16.31 -14.66
C GLY A 472 14.76 -14.95 -14.21
N ALA A 473 13.85 -14.04 -13.88
CA ALA A 473 14.18 -12.71 -13.37
C ALA A 473 14.92 -12.73 -12.01
N PHE A 474 14.94 -13.86 -11.30
CA PHE A 474 15.61 -14.02 -10.01
C PHE A 474 16.94 -14.78 -10.10
N THR A 475 17.59 -14.74 -11.27
CA THR A 475 18.92 -15.34 -11.47
C THR A 475 19.98 -14.60 -10.64
N ASP A 476 19.92 -13.28 -10.63
CA ASP A 476 20.79 -12.38 -9.87
C ASP A 476 20.06 -11.04 -9.62
N VAL A 477 20.65 -10.16 -8.82
CA VAL A 477 20.06 -8.87 -8.45
C VAL A 477 19.91 -7.95 -9.67
N TYR A 478 20.85 -8.01 -10.61
CA TYR A 478 20.74 -7.26 -11.86
C TYR A 478 19.49 -7.66 -12.65
N SER A 479 19.26 -8.96 -12.77
CA SER A 479 18.09 -9.50 -13.49
C SER A 479 16.77 -9.06 -12.86
N VAL A 480 16.69 -9.00 -11.51
CA VAL A 480 15.51 -8.48 -10.82
C VAL A 480 15.28 -7.01 -11.19
N MET A 481 16.33 -6.18 -11.13
CA MET A 481 16.23 -4.77 -11.49
C MET A 481 15.87 -4.57 -12.97
N ALA A 482 16.53 -5.30 -13.87
CA ALA A 482 16.35 -5.18 -15.31
C ALA A 482 14.94 -5.61 -15.78
N ASN A 483 14.32 -6.53 -15.05
CA ASN A 483 12.98 -7.03 -15.35
C ASN A 483 11.88 -6.40 -14.47
N TRP A 484 12.19 -5.37 -13.67
CA TRP A 484 11.18 -4.74 -12.82
C TRP A 484 10.09 -4.05 -13.63
N GLY A 485 10.39 -3.50 -14.78
CA GLY A 485 9.41 -3.00 -15.74
C GLY A 485 8.68 -1.71 -15.33
N ALA A 486 9.12 -1.03 -14.27
CA ALA A 486 8.56 0.25 -13.81
C ALA A 486 9.64 1.09 -13.12
N ASN A 487 9.45 2.42 -13.09
CA ASN A 487 10.31 3.33 -12.33
C ASN A 487 10.02 3.30 -10.84
N HIS A 488 8.79 2.94 -10.45
CA HIS A 488 8.37 2.88 -9.06
C HIS A 488 8.07 1.46 -8.60
N GLY A 489 8.08 1.28 -7.28
CA GLY A 489 7.68 0.07 -6.60
C GLY A 489 7.24 0.39 -5.18
N VAL A 490 6.59 -0.55 -4.55
CA VAL A 490 6.15 -0.47 -3.15
C VAL A 490 6.87 -1.54 -2.36
N THR A 491 7.35 -1.23 -1.16
CA THR A 491 7.73 -2.28 -0.20
C THR A 491 6.77 -2.31 0.98
N ILE A 492 6.57 -3.51 1.50
CA ILE A 492 5.78 -3.79 2.71
C ILE A 492 6.52 -4.81 3.58
N GLY A 493 6.45 -4.66 4.89
CA GLY A 493 7.11 -5.57 5.83
C GLY A 493 6.54 -6.97 5.82
N GLY A 494 7.43 -7.97 5.73
CA GLY A 494 7.12 -9.38 5.67
C GLY A 494 7.25 -9.97 4.26
N HIS A 495 7.34 -11.30 4.18
CA HIS A 495 7.20 -12.06 2.94
C HIS A 495 5.72 -12.39 2.74
N VAL A 496 5.01 -11.54 2.01
CA VAL A 496 3.55 -11.58 1.85
C VAL A 496 3.10 -11.87 0.41
N GLY A 497 4.03 -12.36 -0.41
CA GLY A 497 3.76 -12.66 -1.81
C GLY A 497 2.59 -13.61 -2.01
N ALA A 498 2.46 -14.65 -1.20
CA ALA A 498 1.35 -15.60 -1.29
C ALA A 498 -0.02 -14.95 -0.98
N ASP A 499 -0.09 -14.04 0.00
CA ASP A 499 -1.31 -13.31 0.34
C ASP A 499 -1.68 -12.34 -0.79
N LEU A 500 -0.70 -11.65 -1.36
CA LEU A 500 -0.89 -10.77 -2.52
C LEU A 500 -1.37 -11.52 -3.76
N ILE A 501 -0.78 -12.69 -4.07
CA ILE A 501 -1.21 -13.54 -5.18
C ILE A 501 -2.68 -13.96 -4.99
N THR A 502 -3.05 -14.33 -3.77
CA THR A 502 -4.42 -14.70 -3.43
C THR A 502 -5.39 -13.54 -3.68
N LEU A 503 -5.09 -12.35 -3.16
CA LEU A 503 -5.90 -11.15 -3.40
C LEU A 503 -5.97 -10.81 -4.90
N CYS A 504 -4.85 -10.81 -5.60
CA CYS A 504 -4.81 -10.51 -7.04
C CYS A 504 -5.64 -11.50 -7.86
N SER A 505 -5.64 -12.77 -7.49
CA SER A 505 -6.50 -13.78 -8.13
C SER A 505 -7.99 -13.45 -7.96
N MET A 506 -8.41 -12.95 -6.80
CA MET A 506 -9.79 -12.48 -6.57
C MET A 506 -10.15 -11.29 -7.45
N LEU A 507 -9.19 -10.40 -7.65
CA LEU A 507 -9.32 -9.19 -8.48
C LEU A 507 -9.08 -9.44 -9.97
N ARG A 508 -8.78 -10.67 -10.38
CA ARG A 508 -8.42 -11.06 -11.76
C ARG A 508 -7.18 -10.34 -12.29
N LEU A 509 -6.25 -9.97 -11.43
CA LEU A 509 -4.94 -9.50 -11.79
C LEU A 509 -4.03 -10.70 -12.05
N SER A 510 -3.36 -10.70 -13.19
CA SER A 510 -2.46 -11.79 -13.54
C SER A 510 -1.11 -11.62 -12.84
N LEU A 511 -0.51 -12.73 -12.40
CA LEU A 511 0.89 -12.75 -11.99
C LEU A 511 1.75 -12.98 -13.22
N ILE A 512 2.69 -12.08 -13.48
CA ILE A 512 3.67 -12.29 -14.55
C ILE A 512 5.09 -12.18 -14.01
N HIS A 513 5.97 -12.98 -14.62
CA HIS A 513 7.41 -12.77 -14.56
C HIS A 513 7.78 -11.95 -15.80
N LEU A 514 8.19 -10.71 -15.62
CA LEU A 514 8.75 -9.88 -16.66
C LEU A 514 10.21 -10.26 -16.91
#